data_f0efdacbe91b3c29a76b57992e6383a7
#
_entry.id   f0efdacbe91b3c29a76b57992e6383a7
#
_cell.length_a   1.000
_cell.length_b   1.000
_cell.length_c   1.000
_cell.angle_alpha   90.00
_cell.angle_beta   90.00
_cell.angle_gamma   90.00
#
_symmetry.space_group_name_H-M   'P 1'
#
loop_
_entity.id
_entity.type
_entity.pdbx_description
1 polymer ?
#
loop_
_entity_poly.entity_id
_entity_poly.type
_entity_poly.pdbx_seq_one_letter_code
_entity_poly.pdbx_strand_id
1 'polypeptide(L)'
;MKNDSKTISFPILYKKGAPMKILVCIKQVVDTSKMEVDPSTGRLNRNGANSILNPCDRNALEAAFRLRSAAGGTVTVITMGPPQAGEVLLEAVSMGADDVYLVTDRAFGGADTLATSYTLAAAIRKLGNDFDMIFCGQESIDSNTAQVGPEVAAMLGIADVSAAVGFAWEDGKAVVTREVGEGREVLELKLPALVTVAPSANTPRYPSVQGILRKYETEIHQLTSADLDVEPERIGLKGSPT
;
A
#
# COMPACT_ATOMS: atom_id res chain seq x y z
N MET A 1 -8.34 30.12 -25.91
CA MET A 1 -7.44 30.13 -24.74
C MET A 1 -6.60 28.88 -24.83
N LYS A 2 -5.29 28.98 -25.08
CA LYS A 2 -4.37 27.83 -25.15
C LYS A 2 -4.09 27.38 -23.71
N ASN A 3 -4.42 26.15 -23.40
CA ASN A 3 -4.08 25.50 -22.14
C ASN A 3 -2.61 25.11 -22.19
N ASP A 4 -1.74 25.94 -21.63
CA ASP A 4 -0.34 25.58 -21.42
C ASP A 4 -0.24 24.62 -20.22
N SER A 5 -0.37 23.33 -20.50
CA SER A 5 -0.02 22.29 -19.52
C SER A 5 1.49 22.36 -19.29
N LYS A 6 1.91 22.87 -18.14
CA LYS A 6 3.31 22.78 -17.71
C LYS A 6 3.63 21.32 -17.36
N THR A 7 4.17 20.60 -18.33
CA THR A 7 4.79 19.28 -18.09
C THR A 7 6.12 19.52 -17.37
N ILE A 8 6.17 19.18 -16.08
CA ILE A 8 7.44 19.17 -15.34
C ILE A 8 8.14 17.85 -15.68
N SER A 9 9.05 17.90 -16.66
CA SER A 9 9.86 16.77 -17.05
C SER A 9 11.12 16.69 -16.21
N PHE A 10 11.28 15.59 -15.47
CA PHE A 10 12.54 15.24 -14.81
C PHE A 10 13.21 14.10 -15.58
N PRO A 11 14.53 14.15 -15.83
CA PRO A 11 15.22 13.06 -16.53
C PRO A 11 15.25 11.80 -15.65
N ILE A 12 14.66 10.73 -16.14
CA ILE A 12 14.66 9.41 -15.50
C ILE A 12 15.90 8.65 -15.94
N LEU A 13 16.75 8.26 -14.98
CA LEU A 13 17.80 7.27 -15.18
C LEU A 13 17.30 5.86 -14.80
N TYR A 14 16.19 5.42 -15.42
CA TYR A 14 15.79 4.02 -15.30
C TYR A 14 16.61 3.19 -16.29
N LYS A 15 17.26 2.12 -15.81
CA LYS A 15 17.96 1.17 -16.69
C LYS A 15 16.90 0.40 -17.47
N LYS A 16 16.64 0.79 -18.70
CA LYS A 16 15.74 0.10 -19.63
C LYS A 16 16.11 -1.39 -19.69
N GLY A 17 15.22 -2.26 -19.21
CA GLY A 17 15.39 -3.73 -19.26
C GLY A 17 15.72 -4.43 -17.93
N ALA A 18 15.87 -3.73 -16.80
CA ALA A 18 15.94 -4.39 -15.51
C ALA A 18 14.52 -4.72 -15.00
N PRO A 19 14.30 -5.90 -14.37
CA PRO A 19 13.00 -6.23 -13.76
C PRO A 19 12.70 -5.27 -12.63
N MET A 20 11.45 -4.77 -12.56
CA MET A 20 11.02 -3.82 -11.54
C MET A 20 10.83 -4.47 -10.17
N LYS A 21 11.23 -3.77 -9.12
CA LYS A 21 10.89 -4.10 -7.74
C LYS A 21 9.71 -3.25 -7.30
N ILE A 22 8.56 -3.88 -7.12
CA ILE A 22 7.30 -3.22 -6.77
C ILE A 22 6.95 -3.61 -5.34
N LEU A 23 6.64 -2.63 -4.50
CA LEU A 23 6.12 -2.85 -3.14
C LEU A 23 4.66 -2.41 -3.07
N VAL A 24 3.84 -3.15 -2.30
CA VAL A 24 2.47 -2.74 -1.97
C VAL A 24 2.29 -2.76 -0.46
N CYS A 25 1.91 -1.62 0.11
CA CYS A 25 1.47 -1.54 1.50
C CYS A 25 -0.03 -1.86 1.56
N ILE A 26 -0.41 -2.81 2.40
CA ILE A 26 -1.81 -3.20 2.60
C ILE A 26 -2.19 -3.18 4.08
N LYS A 27 -3.48 -3.13 4.38
CA LYS A 27 -4.00 -3.12 5.75
C LYS A 27 -5.11 -4.15 5.92
N GLN A 28 -5.08 -4.85 7.05
CA GLN A 28 -6.24 -5.56 7.54
C GLN A 28 -7.18 -4.57 8.22
N VAL A 29 -8.44 -4.56 7.83
CA VAL A 29 -9.49 -3.72 8.40
C VAL A 29 -10.68 -4.54 8.84
N VAL A 30 -11.49 -3.99 9.73
CA VAL A 30 -12.75 -4.63 10.14
C VAL A 30 -13.80 -4.41 9.06
N ASP A 31 -14.51 -5.47 8.65
CA ASP A 31 -15.63 -5.39 7.71
C ASP A 31 -16.84 -4.69 8.37
N THR A 32 -16.91 -3.39 8.17
CA THR A 32 -18.00 -2.57 8.72
C THR A 32 -19.35 -2.81 8.04
N SER A 33 -19.37 -3.43 6.84
CA SER A 33 -20.60 -3.70 6.08
C SER A 33 -21.50 -4.77 6.74
N LYS A 34 -20.93 -5.58 7.63
CA LYS A 34 -21.59 -6.67 8.34
C LYS A 34 -21.77 -6.41 9.85
N MET A 35 -21.51 -5.18 10.29
CA MET A 35 -21.70 -4.82 11.70
C MET A 35 -23.19 -4.66 12.00
N GLU A 36 -23.65 -5.39 13.01
CA GLU A 36 -24.99 -5.23 13.57
C GLU A 36 -24.97 -4.19 14.70
N VAL A 37 -26.02 -3.36 14.76
CA VAL A 37 -26.23 -2.46 15.88
C VAL A 37 -26.90 -3.28 17.00
N ASP A 38 -26.31 -3.31 18.19
CA ASP A 38 -26.94 -3.89 19.35
C ASP A 38 -28.24 -3.12 19.69
N PRO A 39 -29.41 -3.77 19.56
CA PRO A 39 -30.69 -3.07 19.76
C PRO A 39 -30.91 -2.51 21.18
N SER A 40 -30.16 -3.04 22.16
CA SER A 40 -30.30 -2.64 23.56
C SER A 40 -29.43 -1.44 23.94
N THR A 41 -28.26 -1.29 23.30
CA THR A 41 -27.28 -0.25 23.62
C THR A 41 -27.13 0.81 22.54
N GLY A 42 -27.67 0.58 21.33
CA GLY A 42 -27.48 1.44 20.16
C GLY A 42 -26.04 1.49 19.66
N ARG A 43 -25.17 0.61 20.16
CA ARG A 43 -23.75 0.56 19.79
C ARG A 43 -23.49 -0.49 18.71
N LEU A 44 -22.52 -0.22 17.84
CA LEU A 44 -22.05 -1.21 16.88
C LEU A 44 -21.43 -2.40 17.64
N ASN A 45 -21.96 -3.59 17.39
CA ASN A 45 -21.42 -4.84 17.92
C ASN A 45 -20.19 -5.23 17.09
N ARG A 46 -19.02 -5.03 17.65
CA ARG A 46 -17.73 -5.40 17.03
C ARG A 46 -17.33 -6.87 17.28
N ASN A 47 -18.09 -7.56 18.16
CA ASN A 47 -17.83 -8.97 18.46
C ASN A 47 -18.28 -9.83 17.27
N GLY A 48 -17.34 -10.50 16.62
CA GLY A 48 -17.59 -11.35 15.45
C GLY A 48 -17.51 -10.64 14.08
N ALA A 49 -17.15 -9.36 14.03
CA ALA A 49 -16.87 -8.71 12.76
C ALA A 49 -15.63 -9.33 12.10
N ASN A 50 -15.78 -9.80 10.87
CA ASN A 50 -14.69 -10.37 10.12
C ASN A 50 -13.67 -9.28 9.76
N SER A 51 -12.40 -9.63 9.85
CA SER A 51 -11.33 -8.80 9.30
C SER A 51 -11.15 -9.13 7.82
N ILE A 52 -10.94 -8.09 7.02
CA ILE A 52 -10.76 -8.21 5.56
C ILE A 52 -9.56 -7.41 5.09
N LEU A 53 -9.06 -7.74 3.92
CA LEU A 53 -8.15 -6.86 3.19
C LEU A 53 -8.87 -5.56 2.82
N ASN A 54 -8.28 -4.42 3.16
CA ASN A 54 -8.84 -3.10 2.83
C ASN A 54 -9.19 -3.01 1.32
N PRO A 55 -10.42 -2.64 0.96
CA PRO A 55 -10.85 -2.61 -0.44
C PRO A 55 -9.96 -1.75 -1.35
N CYS A 56 -9.53 -0.56 -0.89
CA CYS A 56 -8.64 0.30 -1.67
C CYS A 56 -7.27 -0.36 -1.92
N ASP A 57 -6.79 -1.20 -0.98
CA ASP A 57 -5.50 -1.89 -1.14
C ASP A 57 -5.59 -3.02 -2.17
N ARG A 58 -6.77 -3.61 -2.39
CA ARG A 58 -6.99 -4.52 -3.53
C ARG A 58 -6.79 -3.82 -4.88
N ASN A 59 -7.19 -2.55 -4.98
CA ASN A 59 -6.93 -1.74 -6.18
C ASN A 59 -5.44 -1.44 -6.33
N ALA A 60 -4.73 -1.19 -5.23
CA ALA A 60 -3.28 -1.01 -5.23
C ALA A 60 -2.53 -2.29 -5.68
N LEU A 61 -2.93 -3.46 -5.18
CA LEU A 61 -2.42 -4.76 -5.62
C LEU A 61 -2.64 -4.98 -7.11
N GLU A 62 -3.85 -4.68 -7.62
CA GLU A 62 -4.15 -4.82 -9.05
C GLU A 62 -3.28 -3.89 -9.91
N ALA A 63 -3.06 -2.64 -9.47
CA ALA A 63 -2.16 -1.70 -10.17
C ALA A 63 -0.73 -2.26 -10.22
N ALA A 64 -0.22 -2.80 -9.10
CA ALA A 64 1.10 -3.43 -9.01
C ALA A 64 1.21 -4.65 -9.94
N PHE A 65 0.21 -5.52 -9.98
CA PHE A 65 0.21 -6.70 -10.86
C PHE A 65 0.15 -6.34 -12.34
N ARG A 66 -0.60 -5.28 -12.71
CA ARG A 66 -0.61 -4.75 -14.08
C ARG A 66 0.74 -4.19 -14.46
N LEU A 67 1.37 -3.40 -13.56
CA LEU A 67 2.72 -2.89 -13.79
C LEU A 67 3.72 -4.02 -13.97
N ARG A 68 3.73 -5.03 -13.09
CA ARG A 68 4.59 -6.21 -13.24
C ARG A 68 4.38 -6.91 -14.58
N SER A 69 3.14 -7.02 -15.05
CA SER A 69 2.83 -7.65 -16.33
C SER A 69 3.36 -6.86 -17.52
N ALA A 70 3.42 -5.53 -17.41
CA ALA A 70 3.88 -4.63 -18.48
C ALA A 70 5.42 -4.45 -18.50
N ALA A 71 6.03 -4.32 -17.32
CA ALA A 71 7.45 -3.98 -17.16
C ALA A 71 8.34 -5.17 -16.77
N GLY A 72 7.73 -6.28 -16.33
CA GLY A 72 8.45 -7.37 -15.67
C GLY A 72 8.77 -7.05 -14.21
N GLY A 73 9.27 -8.04 -13.45
CA GLY A 73 9.73 -7.85 -12.08
C GLY A 73 8.95 -8.62 -11.04
N THR A 74 9.00 -8.15 -9.78
CA THR A 74 8.40 -8.81 -8.60
C THR A 74 7.52 -7.84 -7.83
N VAL A 75 6.49 -8.40 -7.17
CA VAL A 75 5.59 -7.67 -6.27
C VAL A 75 5.76 -8.19 -4.85
N THR A 76 6.35 -7.36 -4.00
CA THR A 76 6.47 -7.58 -2.56
C THR A 76 5.33 -6.88 -1.85
N VAL A 77 4.71 -7.53 -0.86
CA VAL A 77 3.60 -6.95 -0.09
C VAL A 77 3.96 -6.87 1.39
N ILE A 78 3.65 -5.74 1.99
CA ILE A 78 3.91 -5.48 3.41
C ILE A 78 2.63 -5.03 4.13
N THR A 79 2.43 -5.50 5.35
CA THR A 79 1.39 -4.98 6.26
C THR A 79 1.96 -4.79 7.65
N MET A 80 1.51 -3.74 8.35
CA MET A 80 1.78 -3.55 9.76
C MET A 80 0.50 -3.88 10.56
N GLY A 81 0.61 -4.80 11.50
CA GLY A 81 -0.54 -5.19 12.29
C GLY A 81 -0.25 -6.32 13.28
N PRO A 82 -1.27 -6.78 14.00
CA PRO A 82 -1.18 -7.93 14.88
C PRO A 82 -0.96 -9.23 14.06
N PRO A 83 -0.56 -10.35 14.69
CA PRO A 83 -0.24 -11.60 13.98
C PRO A 83 -1.33 -12.08 13.01
N GLN A 84 -2.62 -11.86 13.33
CA GLN A 84 -3.72 -12.22 12.45
C GLN A 84 -3.79 -11.41 11.15
N ALA A 85 -3.09 -10.28 11.05
CA ALA A 85 -2.97 -9.53 9.80
C ALA A 85 -2.19 -10.31 8.71
N GLY A 86 -1.54 -11.41 9.07
CA GLY A 86 -0.98 -12.35 8.11
C GLY A 86 -2.01 -12.92 7.11
N GLU A 87 -3.29 -12.97 7.48
CA GLU A 87 -4.33 -13.49 6.60
C GLU A 87 -4.50 -12.64 5.32
N VAL A 88 -4.40 -11.31 5.42
CA VAL A 88 -4.51 -10.45 4.23
C VAL A 88 -3.27 -10.54 3.34
N LEU A 89 -2.11 -10.90 3.90
CA LEU A 89 -0.91 -11.21 3.12
C LEU A 89 -1.09 -12.49 2.30
N LEU A 90 -1.67 -13.53 2.90
CA LEU A 90 -2.00 -14.77 2.19
C LEU A 90 -3.08 -14.56 1.12
N GLU A 91 -4.01 -13.62 1.34
CA GLU A 91 -4.93 -13.19 0.29
C GLU A 91 -4.17 -12.52 -0.87
N ALA A 92 -3.24 -11.61 -0.59
CA ALA A 92 -2.41 -10.98 -1.62
C ALA A 92 -1.57 -12.00 -2.40
N VAL A 93 -1.03 -13.04 -1.75
CA VAL A 93 -0.37 -14.17 -2.43
C VAL A 93 -1.32 -14.88 -3.37
N SER A 94 -2.55 -15.14 -2.93
CA SER A 94 -3.55 -15.82 -3.77
C SER A 94 -3.94 -14.98 -5.00
N MET A 95 -3.82 -13.65 -4.92
CA MET A 95 -4.01 -12.72 -6.03
C MET A 95 -2.79 -12.61 -6.94
N GLY A 96 -1.59 -12.97 -6.46
CA GLY A 96 -0.37 -13.00 -7.27
C GLY A 96 0.86 -12.29 -6.70
N ALA A 97 0.90 -11.93 -5.42
CA ALA A 97 2.09 -11.38 -4.78
C ALA A 97 3.23 -12.41 -4.74
N ASP A 98 4.47 -11.97 -4.85
CA ASP A 98 5.65 -12.84 -4.89
C ASP A 98 6.22 -13.10 -3.48
N ASP A 99 6.41 -12.03 -2.70
CA ASP A 99 6.92 -12.09 -1.32
C ASP A 99 6.02 -11.28 -0.37
N VAL A 100 5.92 -11.69 0.89
CA VAL A 100 5.03 -11.07 1.87
C VAL A 100 5.71 -10.87 3.23
N TYR A 101 5.52 -9.68 3.81
CA TYR A 101 6.14 -9.27 5.06
C TYR A 101 5.09 -8.74 6.05
N LEU A 102 5.12 -9.29 7.26
CA LEU A 102 4.32 -8.84 8.39
C LEU A 102 5.20 -8.05 9.36
N VAL A 103 4.94 -6.77 9.50
CA VAL A 103 5.54 -5.91 10.52
C VAL A 103 4.68 -6.02 11.78
N THR A 104 5.17 -6.75 12.78
CA THR A 104 4.38 -7.08 13.95
C THR A 104 5.20 -7.04 15.23
N ASP A 105 4.78 -6.21 16.16
CA ASP A 105 5.31 -6.12 17.52
C ASP A 105 4.27 -5.46 18.42
N ARG A 106 4.28 -5.78 19.69
CA ARG A 106 3.45 -5.08 20.69
C ARG A 106 3.81 -3.60 20.78
N ALA A 107 5.07 -3.25 20.54
CA ALA A 107 5.56 -1.88 20.53
C ALA A 107 4.92 -1.01 19.44
N PHE A 108 4.37 -1.60 18.38
CA PHE A 108 3.68 -0.87 17.30
C PHE A 108 2.21 -0.61 17.59
N GLY A 109 1.67 -1.18 18.69
CA GLY A 109 0.27 -1.03 19.04
C GLY A 109 -0.13 0.41 19.35
N GLY A 110 -1.33 0.82 18.90
CA GLY A 110 -1.87 2.17 19.12
C GLY A 110 -1.23 3.27 18.26
N ALA A 111 -0.51 2.90 17.20
CA ALA A 111 0.08 3.84 16.26
C ALA A 111 -0.99 4.64 15.50
N ASP A 112 -0.84 5.96 15.44
CA ASP A 112 -1.55 6.81 14.49
C ASP A 112 -0.91 6.77 13.09
N THR A 113 -1.31 7.67 12.18
CA THR A 113 -0.75 7.70 10.81
C THR A 113 0.74 7.97 10.80
N LEU A 114 1.23 8.90 11.64
CA LEU A 114 2.63 9.28 11.69
C LEU A 114 3.53 8.14 12.19
N ALA A 115 3.17 7.50 13.31
CA ALA A 115 3.91 6.38 13.86
C ALA A 115 3.84 5.15 12.97
N THR A 116 2.70 4.92 12.29
CA THR A 116 2.52 3.86 11.29
C THR A 116 3.44 4.09 10.10
N SER A 117 3.45 5.29 9.54
CA SER A 117 4.25 5.64 8.37
C SER A 117 5.74 5.59 8.68
N TYR A 118 6.16 6.00 9.88
CA TYR A 118 7.53 5.88 10.35
C TYR A 118 7.99 4.42 10.42
N THR A 119 7.16 3.56 10.99
CA THR A 119 7.45 2.12 11.11
C THR A 119 7.51 1.44 9.73
N LEU A 120 6.55 1.75 8.84
CA LEU A 120 6.54 1.21 7.47
C LEU A 120 7.76 1.69 6.67
N ALA A 121 8.13 2.96 6.77
CA ALA A 121 9.32 3.49 6.08
C ALA A 121 10.61 2.82 6.59
N ALA A 122 10.71 2.54 7.90
CA ALA A 122 11.84 1.80 8.46
C ALA A 122 11.87 0.34 7.93
N ALA A 123 10.71 -0.32 7.86
CA ALA A 123 10.61 -1.66 7.31
C ALA A 123 10.99 -1.70 5.81
N ILE A 124 10.53 -0.72 5.01
CA ILE A 124 10.91 -0.61 3.59
C ILE A 124 12.42 -0.42 3.43
N ARG A 125 13.06 0.40 4.27
CA ARG A 125 14.52 0.53 4.27
C ARG A 125 15.22 -0.78 4.63
N LYS A 126 14.70 -1.53 5.58
CA LYS A 126 15.22 -2.85 5.97
C LYS A 126 15.16 -3.85 4.83
N LEU A 127 14.14 -3.78 3.98
CA LEU A 127 13.97 -4.63 2.80
C LEU A 127 14.89 -4.25 1.62
N GLY A 128 15.73 -3.23 1.76
CA GLY A 128 16.75 -2.84 0.80
C GLY A 128 16.60 -1.43 0.26
N ASN A 129 15.45 -0.78 0.43
CA ASN A 129 15.15 0.59 -0.04
C ASN A 129 15.41 0.80 -1.57
N ASP A 130 15.30 -0.27 -2.34
CA ASP A 130 15.58 -0.28 -3.78
C ASP A 130 14.33 -0.63 -4.61
N PHE A 131 13.15 -0.37 -4.06
CA PHE A 131 11.90 -0.49 -4.77
C PHE A 131 11.75 0.66 -5.76
N ASP A 132 11.42 0.31 -7.00
CA ASP A 132 11.19 1.29 -8.07
C ASP A 132 9.83 1.98 -7.90
N MET A 133 8.80 1.20 -7.50
CA MET A 133 7.45 1.70 -7.32
C MET A 133 6.83 1.15 -6.03
N ILE A 134 6.20 2.03 -5.28
CA ILE A 134 5.41 1.67 -4.09
C ILE A 134 3.95 2.03 -4.36
N PHE A 135 3.03 1.11 -4.07
CA PHE A 135 1.60 1.35 -4.12
C PHE A 135 0.97 1.23 -2.73
N CYS A 136 -0.01 2.08 -2.46
CA CYS A 136 -0.93 1.98 -1.33
C CYS A 136 -2.36 2.18 -1.82
N GLY A 137 -3.36 1.68 -1.11
CA GLY A 137 -4.72 2.18 -1.27
C GLY A 137 -4.80 3.66 -0.93
N GLN A 138 -5.74 4.38 -1.52
CA GLN A 138 -5.95 5.80 -1.23
C GLN A 138 -6.16 6.04 0.26
N GLU A 139 -6.95 5.20 0.90
CA GLU A 139 -7.30 5.27 2.31
C GLU A 139 -7.74 3.90 2.84
N SER A 140 -7.85 3.76 4.15
CA SER A 140 -8.45 2.59 4.78
C SER A 140 -9.88 2.90 5.24
N ILE A 141 -10.81 1.96 5.05
CA ILE A 141 -12.24 2.15 5.37
C ILE A 141 -12.55 2.30 6.86
N ASP A 142 -11.59 2.01 7.73
CA ASP A 142 -11.73 2.12 9.19
C ASP A 142 -11.31 3.50 9.74
N SER A 143 -10.56 4.30 8.99
CA SER A 143 -10.06 5.60 9.47
C SER A 143 -10.16 6.73 8.43
N ASN A 144 -10.15 6.45 7.14
CA ASN A 144 -10.34 7.39 6.02
C ASN A 144 -9.45 8.64 6.07
N THR A 145 -8.21 8.52 6.56
CA THR A 145 -7.29 9.66 6.70
C THR A 145 -6.54 9.99 5.41
N ALA A 146 -6.32 9.02 4.54
CA ALA A 146 -5.54 9.13 3.29
C ALA A 146 -4.10 9.68 3.48
N GLN A 147 -3.53 9.57 4.68
CA GLN A 147 -2.24 10.19 5.04
C GLN A 147 -1.05 9.25 4.94
N VAL A 148 -1.23 7.95 5.24
CA VAL A 148 -0.11 6.99 5.39
C VAL A 148 0.75 6.92 4.12
N GLY A 149 0.15 6.85 2.92
CA GLY A 149 0.92 6.79 1.67
C GLY A 149 1.86 7.99 1.49
N PRO A 150 1.34 9.24 1.46
CA PRO A 150 2.16 10.44 1.35
C PRO A 150 3.20 10.58 2.47
N GLU A 151 2.87 10.24 3.71
CA GLU A 151 3.80 10.28 4.84
C GLU A 151 4.96 9.28 4.65
N VAL A 152 4.68 8.06 4.19
CA VAL A 152 5.72 7.06 3.86
C VAL A 152 6.62 7.60 2.76
N ALA A 153 6.07 8.18 1.69
CA ALA A 153 6.86 8.75 0.61
C ALA A 153 7.76 9.90 1.09
N ALA A 154 7.23 10.80 1.92
CA ALA A 154 8.00 11.89 2.52
C ALA A 154 9.15 11.37 3.38
N MET A 155 8.91 10.34 4.20
CA MET A 155 9.94 9.72 5.05
C MET A 155 11.01 8.96 4.24
N LEU A 156 10.65 8.41 3.09
CA LEU A 156 11.59 7.76 2.16
C LEU A 156 12.31 8.77 1.26
N GLY A 157 11.85 10.01 1.18
CA GLY A 157 12.41 11.05 0.31
C GLY A 157 12.17 10.79 -1.18
N ILE A 158 11.03 10.16 -1.52
CA ILE A 158 10.63 9.83 -2.90
C ILE A 158 9.43 10.65 -3.34
N ALA A 159 9.23 10.74 -4.66
CA ALA A 159 8.04 11.40 -5.21
C ALA A 159 6.77 10.63 -4.87
N ASP A 160 5.64 11.35 -4.70
CA ASP A 160 4.34 10.72 -4.54
C ASP A 160 3.25 11.35 -5.42
N VAL A 161 2.26 10.54 -5.76
CA VAL A 161 0.99 10.97 -6.34
C VAL A 161 -0.15 10.29 -5.62
N SER A 162 -1.03 11.11 -5.05
CA SER A 162 -2.18 10.63 -4.28
C SER A 162 -3.43 10.55 -5.15
N ALA A 163 -4.35 9.62 -4.79
CA ALA A 163 -5.66 9.41 -5.38
C ALA A 163 -5.63 9.18 -6.91
N ALA A 164 -4.71 8.31 -7.36
CA ALA A 164 -4.60 7.94 -8.75
C ALA A 164 -5.84 7.16 -9.22
N VAL A 165 -6.44 7.62 -10.31
CA VAL A 165 -7.57 6.95 -11.00
C VAL A 165 -7.12 6.19 -12.25
N GLY A 166 -5.84 6.29 -12.61
CA GLY A 166 -5.24 5.55 -13.72
C GLY A 166 -3.73 5.46 -13.55
N PHE A 167 -3.17 4.34 -13.98
CA PHE A 167 -1.73 4.10 -14.01
C PHE A 167 -1.38 3.36 -15.30
N ALA A 168 -0.36 3.84 -16.01
CA ALA A 168 0.18 3.23 -17.21
C ALA A 168 1.70 3.15 -17.12
N TRP A 169 2.25 2.13 -17.79
CA TRP A 169 3.68 1.99 -18.06
C TRP A 169 3.90 2.10 -19.56
N GLU A 170 4.41 3.25 -20.00
CA GLU A 170 4.55 3.59 -21.42
C GLU A 170 5.98 4.03 -21.71
N ASP A 171 6.62 3.42 -22.70
CA ASP A 171 7.98 3.75 -23.15
C ASP A 171 9.03 3.81 -22.04
N GLY A 172 8.87 2.97 -21.00
CA GLY A 172 9.78 2.93 -19.85
C GLY A 172 9.54 4.02 -18.81
N LYS A 173 8.35 4.61 -18.81
CA LYS A 173 7.92 5.67 -17.89
C LYS A 173 6.65 5.32 -17.15
N ALA A 174 6.56 5.73 -15.90
CA ALA A 174 5.35 5.64 -15.12
C ALA A 174 4.48 6.88 -15.37
N VAL A 175 3.27 6.67 -15.87
CA VAL A 175 2.30 7.74 -16.14
C VAL A 175 1.10 7.53 -15.23
N VAL A 176 0.76 8.53 -14.44
CA VAL A 176 -0.36 8.49 -13.48
C VAL A 176 -1.38 9.54 -13.84
N THR A 177 -2.64 9.15 -13.85
CA THR A 177 -3.78 10.07 -13.96
C THR A 177 -4.44 10.18 -12.59
N ARG A 178 -4.64 11.41 -12.09
CA ARG A 178 -5.43 11.66 -10.88
C ARG A 178 -6.55 12.67 -11.14
N GLU A 179 -7.58 12.62 -10.32
CA GLU A 179 -8.65 13.64 -10.33
C GLU A 179 -8.29 14.78 -9.38
N VAL A 180 -8.48 16.03 -9.85
CA VAL A 180 -8.23 17.24 -9.08
C VAL A 180 -9.36 18.23 -9.35
N GLY A 181 -10.17 18.51 -8.33
CA GLY A 181 -11.34 19.40 -8.50
C GLY A 181 -12.24 18.95 -9.65
N GLU A 182 -12.40 19.81 -10.66
CA GLU A 182 -13.25 19.52 -11.84
C GLU A 182 -12.45 18.94 -13.02
N GLY A 183 -11.19 18.59 -12.84
CA GLY A 183 -10.30 18.15 -13.93
C GLY A 183 -9.51 16.89 -13.63
N ARG A 184 -8.66 16.54 -14.57
CA ARG A 184 -7.69 15.46 -14.44
C ARG A 184 -6.30 15.97 -14.72
N GLU A 185 -5.34 15.49 -13.93
CA GLU A 185 -3.93 15.68 -14.18
C GLU A 185 -3.32 14.37 -14.66
N VAL A 186 -2.45 14.46 -15.66
CA VAL A 186 -1.63 13.36 -16.13
C VAL A 186 -0.18 13.69 -15.82
N LEU A 187 0.45 12.86 -15.01
CA LEU A 187 1.78 13.08 -14.44
C LEU A 187 2.72 11.97 -14.88
N GLU A 188 3.88 12.33 -15.41
CA GLU A 188 5.00 11.42 -15.58
C GLU A 188 5.82 11.40 -14.29
N LEU A 189 6.02 10.20 -13.70
CA LEU A 189 6.73 10.04 -12.43
C LEU A 189 8.19 9.69 -12.64
N LYS A 190 9.04 10.37 -11.86
CA LYS A 190 10.42 9.94 -11.65
C LYS A 190 10.45 8.85 -10.59
N LEU A 191 11.07 7.71 -10.92
CA LEU A 191 11.30 6.62 -9.98
C LEU A 191 12.53 6.89 -9.09
N PRO A 192 12.57 6.38 -7.84
CA PRO A 192 11.47 5.70 -7.17
C PRO A 192 10.30 6.62 -6.84
N ALA A 193 9.07 6.07 -6.80
CA ALA A 193 7.88 6.84 -6.49
C ALA A 193 6.85 6.01 -5.72
N LEU A 194 5.95 6.70 -5.00
CA LEU A 194 4.81 6.11 -4.34
C LEU A 194 3.51 6.63 -4.98
N VAL A 195 2.55 5.74 -5.20
CA VAL A 195 1.23 6.08 -5.73
C VAL A 195 0.15 5.54 -4.81
N THR A 196 -0.77 6.39 -4.35
CA THR A 196 -1.98 5.91 -3.71
C THR A 196 -3.10 5.75 -4.73
N VAL A 197 -3.77 4.60 -4.72
CA VAL A 197 -4.69 4.16 -5.76
C VAL A 197 -6.14 4.32 -5.30
N ALA A 198 -6.92 5.07 -6.06
CA ALA A 198 -8.34 5.26 -5.81
C ALA A 198 -9.16 4.00 -6.14
N PRO A 199 -10.32 3.76 -5.48
CA PRO A 199 -11.19 2.62 -5.79
C PRO A 199 -11.66 2.59 -7.24
N SER A 200 -11.79 3.76 -7.89
CA SER A 200 -12.23 3.89 -9.29
C SER A 200 -11.14 3.56 -10.32
N ALA A 201 -9.88 3.39 -9.91
CA ALA A 201 -8.75 3.22 -10.82
C ALA A 201 -8.79 1.91 -11.64
N ASN A 202 -9.31 0.85 -11.04
CA ASN A 202 -9.35 -0.46 -11.67
C ASN A 202 -10.37 -1.40 -10.98
N THR A 203 -10.60 -2.55 -11.59
CA THR A 203 -11.31 -3.67 -10.96
C THR A 203 -10.27 -4.70 -10.53
N PRO A 204 -10.14 -4.99 -9.22
CA PRO A 204 -9.19 -5.97 -8.73
C PRO A 204 -9.53 -7.38 -9.25
N ARG A 205 -8.48 -8.15 -9.57
CA ARG A 205 -8.62 -9.57 -9.95
C ARG A 205 -9.02 -10.41 -8.76
N TYR A 206 -9.71 -11.51 -9.04
CA TYR A 206 -9.96 -12.57 -8.05
C TYR A 206 -8.70 -13.42 -7.85
N PRO A 207 -8.58 -14.09 -6.69
CA PRO A 207 -7.59 -15.13 -6.48
C PRO A 207 -7.65 -16.20 -7.58
N SER A 208 -6.48 -16.62 -8.08
CA SER A 208 -6.38 -17.71 -9.03
C SER A 208 -6.30 -19.06 -8.30
N VAL A 209 -6.65 -20.16 -8.97
CA VAL A 209 -6.51 -21.52 -8.39
C VAL A 209 -5.06 -21.79 -7.99
N GLN A 210 -4.10 -21.43 -8.83
CA GLN A 210 -2.67 -21.58 -8.52
C GLN A 210 -2.26 -20.70 -7.33
N GLY A 211 -2.75 -19.47 -7.27
CA GLY A 211 -2.49 -18.56 -6.13
C GLY A 211 -3.07 -19.10 -4.82
N ILE A 212 -4.27 -19.69 -4.86
CA ILE A 212 -4.88 -20.33 -3.68
C ILE A 212 -4.04 -21.53 -3.19
N LEU A 213 -3.50 -22.33 -4.07
CA LEU A 213 -2.60 -23.43 -3.69
C LEU A 213 -1.30 -22.86 -3.09
N ARG A 214 -0.70 -21.88 -3.75
CA ARG A 214 0.55 -21.27 -3.32
C ARG A 214 0.48 -20.66 -1.92
N LYS A 215 -0.64 -20.07 -1.54
CA LYS A 215 -0.78 -19.46 -0.19
C LYS A 215 -0.56 -20.45 0.96
N TYR A 216 -0.81 -21.75 0.75
CA TYR A 216 -0.59 -22.79 1.77
C TYR A 216 0.88 -23.21 1.90
N GLU A 217 1.70 -22.86 0.91
CA GLU A 217 3.14 -23.15 0.88
C GLU A 217 3.97 -21.90 1.18
N THR A 218 3.31 -20.71 1.23
CA THR A 218 4.00 -19.44 1.43
C THR A 218 4.32 -19.21 2.91
N GLU A 219 5.59 -18.93 3.19
CA GLU A 219 6.04 -18.45 4.48
C GLU A 219 5.86 -16.92 4.55
N ILE A 220 5.26 -16.44 5.63
CA ILE A 220 5.16 -15.00 5.93
C ILE A 220 6.42 -14.57 6.69
N HIS A 221 7.21 -13.71 6.10
CA HIS A 221 8.37 -13.13 6.78
C HIS A 221 7.90 -12.11 7.83
N GLN A 222 8.42 -12.21 9.05
CA GLN A 222 8.06 -11.31 10.13
C GLN A 222 9.20 -10.32 10.39
N LEU A 223 8.83 -9.06 10.64
CA LEU A 223 9.73 -7.99 11.10
C LEU A 223 9.19 -7.43 12.41
N THR A 224 10.03 -7.44 13.42
CA THR A 224 9.75 -6.88 14.75
C THR A 224 10.48 -5.55 14.96
N SER A 225 10.24 -4.87 16.06
CA SER A 225 10.98 -3.64 16.41
C SER A 225 12.49 -3.89 16.55
N ALA A 226 12.92 -5.10 16.89
CA ALA A 226 14.33 -5.47 17.00
C ALA A 226 15.01 -5.62 15.62
N ASP A 227 14.25 -5.83 14.56
CA ASP A 227 14.76 -5.98 13.19
C ASP A 227 14.89 -4.64 12.46
N LEU A 228 14.23 -3.59 12.98
CA LEU A 228 14.10 -2.28 12.36
C LEU A 228 14.98 -1.23 13.06
N ASP A 229 15.50 -0.30 12.27
CA ASP A 229 16.17 0.90 12.79
C ASP A 229 15.12 1.95 13.15
N VAL A 230 14.54 1.83 14.35
CA VAL A 230 13.45 2.69 14.85
C VAL A 230 13.75 3.21 16.26
N GLU A 231 13.39 4.46 16.50
CA GLU A 231 13.43 5.08 17.81
C GLU A 231 12.18 4.67 18.62
N PRO A 232 12.31 4.10 19.83
CA PRO A 232 11.18 3.66 20.64
C PRO A 232 10.12 4.75 20.94
N GLU A 233 10.55 6.00 20.93
CA GLU A 233 9.68 7.16 21.19
C GLU A 233 8.88 7.59 19.95
N ARG A 234 9.15 7.01 18.78
CA ARG A 234 8.50 7.34 17.51
C ARG A 234 7.61 6.23 16.96
N ILE A 235 7.45 5.12 17.69
CA ILE A 235 6.63 3.98 17.29
C ILE A 235 5.45 3.80 18.23
N GLY A 236 4.40 3.13 17.74
CA GLY A 236 3.20 2.80 18.51
C GLY A 236 2.55 4.02 19.14
N LEU A 237 1.89 3.82 20.29
CA LEU A 237 1.19 4.89 21.01
C LEU A 237 2.12 6.04 21.45
N LYS A 238 3.37 5.76 21.78
CA LYS A 238 4.33 6.79 22.19
C LYS A 238 4.70 7.74 21.03
N GLY A 239 4.80 7.21 19.82
CA GLY A 239 5.11 7.97 18.63
C GLY A 239 3.93 8.68 17.99
N SER A 240 2.74 8.57 18.59
CA SER A 240 1.47 9.07 18.07
C SER A 240 1.12 10.41 18.73
N PRO A 241 1.21 11.54 18.02
CA PRO A 241 0.83 12.86 18.53
C PRO A 241 -0.69 13.07 18.63
N THR A 242 -1.50 12.14 18.12
CA THR A 242 -2.98 12.24 18.13
C THR A 242 -3.63 11.22 19.05
#